data_6c27c6141d048921cffaa3657364b232
#
_entry.id   6c27c6141d048921cffaa3657364b232
#
_cell.length_a   1.000
_cell.length_b   1.000
_cell.length_c   1.000
_cell.angle_alpha   90.00
_cell.angle_beta   90.00
_cell.angle_gamma   90.00
#
_symmetry.space_group_name_H-M   'P 1'
#
loop_
_entity.id
_entity.type
_entity.pdbx_description
1 polymer ?
#
loop_
_entity_poly.entity_id
_entity_poly.type
_entity_poly.pdbx_seq_one_letter_code
_entity_poly.pdbx_strand_id
1 'polypeptide(L)'
;VIDGMRVLNNDFNRLNSDWDNVRPEFLDIVADVGIEFRLATLDPDGNCTNGITRTQSPLTHAGDEQMKALISWPRNRYMQVWVAASADGAAGYTFRPGTADEIPDEDGIVVMPHPA
;
A
#
# COMPACT_ATOMS: atom_id res chain seq x y z
N VAL A 1 -3.36 8.75 5.68
CA VAL A 1 -2.23 7.79 5.67
C VAL A 1 -2.04 7.17 7.05
N ILE A 2 -1.75 7.96 8.09
CA ILE A 2 -1.42 7.45 9.43
C ILE A 2 -2.55 6.59 10.00
N ASP A 3 -3.79 7.01 9.91
CA ASP A 3 -4.94 6.22 10.35
C ASP A 3 -5.08 4.91 9.57
N GLY A 4 -4.86 4.94 8.25
CA GLY A 4 -4.84 3.73 7.43
C GLY A 4 -3.74 2.75 7.85
N MET A 5 -2.57 3.24 8.23
CA MET A 5 -1.48 2.42 8.77
C MET A 5 -1.87 1.74 10.09
N ARG A 6 -2.58 2.46 10.96
CA ARG A 6 -3.10 1.90 12.22
C ARG A 6 -4.10 0.78 11.97
N VAL A 7 -5.06 1.01 11.06
CA VAL A 7 -6.04 -0.02 10.68
C VAL A 7 -5.36 -1.24 10.10
N LEU A 8 -4.43 -1.05 9.15
CA LEU A 8 -3.67 -2.14 8.53
C LEU A 8 -2.90 -2.97 9.56
N ASN A 9 -2.21 -2.32 10.50
CA ASN A 9 -1.50 -3.02 11.56
C ASN A 9 -2.45 -3.78 12.51
N ASN A 10 -3.61 -3.22 12.82
CA ASN A 10 -4.61 -3.91 13.63
C ASN A 10 -5.13 -5.18 12.93
N ASP A 11 -5.42 -5.09 11.63
CA ASP A 11 -5.94 -6.22 10.86
C ASP A 11 -4.93 -7.36 10.77
N PHE A 12 -3.66 -7.04 10.47
CA PHE A 12 -2.59 -8.04 10.36
C PHE A 12 -2.18 -8.65 11.71
N ASN A 13 -2.45 -7.99 12.82
CA ASN A 13 -2.13 -8.47 14.16
C ASN A 13 -3.38 -8.93 14.97
N ARG A 14 -4.51 -9.15 14.27
CA ARG A 14 -5.75 -9.64 14.86
C ARG A 14 -6.27 -8.77 16.01
N LEU A 15 -6.07 -7.46 15.90
CA LEU A 15 -6.51 -6.46 16.86
C LEU A 15 -7.77 -5.70 16.43
N ASN A 16 -8.27 -5.96 15.23
CA ASN A 16 -9.54 -5.46 14.75
C ASN A 16 -10.71 -6.08 15.53
N SER A 17 -11.74 -5.30 15.78
CA SER A 17 -12.89 -5.73 16.60
C SER A 17 -13.73 -6.83 15.96
N ASP A 18 -13.62 -7.02 14.66
CA ASP A 18 -14.39 -7.97 13.84
C ASP A 18 -13.53 -9.14 13.32
N TRP A 19 -12.38 -9.41 13.94
CA TRP A 19 -11.46 -10.47 13.53
C TRP A 19 -12.10 -11.86 13.51
N ASP A 20 -13.14 -12.10 14.29
CA ASP A 20 -13.88 -13.33 14.38
C ASP A 20 -15.12 -13.38 13.46
N ASN A 21 -15.41 -12.27 12.76
CA ASN A 21 -16.51 -12.19 11.78
C ASN A 21 -16.10 -12.79 10.43
N VAL A 22 -15.56 -14.00 10.47
CA VAL A 22 -15.21 -14.81 9.31
C VAL A 22 -16.13 -16.01 9.23
N ARG A 23 -16.17 -16.66 8.07
CA ARG A 23 -16.93 -17.92 7.94
C ARG A 23 -16.45 -18.93 8.96
N PRO A 24 -17.36 -19.72 9.58
CA PRO A 24 -17.01 -20.70 10.61
C PRO A 24 -15.89 -21.66 10.17
N GLU A 25 -15.84 -22.03 8.90
CA GLU A 25 -14.83 -22.93 8.35
C GLU A 25 -13.39 -22.40 8.43
N PHE A 26 -13.23 -21.07 8.61
CA PHE A 26 -11.93 -20.40 8.66
C PHE A 26 -11.53 -19.91 10.05
N LEU A 27 -12.40 -20.03 11.05
CA LEU A 27 -12.12 -19.51 12.40
C LEU A 27 -10.86 -20.14 13.02
N ASP A 28 -10.63 -21.42 12.78
CA ASP A 28 -9.48 -22.15 13.32
C ASP A 28 -8.14 -21.76 12.70
N ILE A 29 -8.18 -21.07 11.57
CA ILE A 29 -6.98 -20.64 10.85
C ILE A 29 -6.78 -19.12 10.83
N VAL A 30 -7.67 -18.36 11.49
CA VAL A 30 -7.46 -16.93 11.69
C VAL A 30 -6.23 -16.73 12.57
N ALA A 31 -5.25 -16.00 12.08
CA ALA A 31 -3.98 -15.85 12.75
C ALA A 31 -3.58 -14.38 12.92
N ASP A 32 -2.82 -14.12 13.98
CA ASP A 32 -1.92 -12.98 14.07
C ASP A 32 -0.71 -13.28 13.17
N VAL A 33 -0.53 -12.47 12.14
CA VAL A 33 0.55 -12.68 11.15
C VAL A 33 1.91 -12.22 11.67
N GLY A 34 1.93 -11.38 12.71
CA GLY A 34 3.16 -10.85 13.29
C GLY A 34 3.91 -9.87 12.40
N ILE A 35 3.21 -9.19 11.48
CA ILE A 35 3.77 -8.19 10.57
C ILE A 35 3.41 -6.80 11.06
N GLU A 36 4.39 -5.90 11.07
CA GLU A 36 4.20 -4.48 11.36
C GLU A 36 4.56 -3.63 10.14
N PHE A 37 3.64 -2.74 9.78
CA PHE A 37 3.85 -1.74 8.74
C PHE A 37 4.27 -0.43 9.38
N ARG A 38 5.36 0.17 8.91
CA ARG A 38 5.90 1.45 9.39
C ARG A 38 6.17 2.38 8.21
N LEU A 39 5.95 3.67 8.42
CA LEU A 39 6.42 4.67 7.47
C LEU A 39 7.96 4.69 7.47
N ALA A 40 8.53 4.84 6.27
CA ALA A 40 9.98 4.95 6.12
C ALA A 40 10.52 6.18 6.86
N THR A 41 11.66 6.03 7.51
CA THR A 41 12.38 7.12 8.19
C THR A 41 13.60 7.61 7.40
N LEU A 42 14.05 6.81 6.42
CA LEU A 42 15.10 7.15 5.47
C LEU A 42 14.59 6.94 4.05
N ASP A 43 14.91 7.87 3.17
CA ASP A 43 14.66 7.76 1.74
C ASP A 43 15.73 6.87 1.04
N PRO A 44 15.60 6.57 -0.26
CA PRO A 44 16.58 5.75 -0.97
C PRO A 44 18.01 6.28 -0.95
N ASP A 45 18.19 7.58 -0.80
CA ASP A 45 19.49 8.26 -0.74
C ASP A 45 20.05 8.34 0.69
N GLY A 46 19.30 7.85 1.69
CA GLY A 46 19.72 7.85 3.08
C GLY A 46 19.39 9.13 3.85
N ASN A 47 18.61 10.03 3.28
CA ASN A 47 18.18 11.24 3.97
C ASN A 47 16.94 10.94 4.84
N CYS A 48 16.78 11.71 5.90
CA CYS A 48 15.59 11.62 6.76
C CYS A 48 14.30 11.95 5.99
N THR A 49 13.27 11.17 6.22
CA THR A 49 11.94 11.36 5.63
C THR A 49 10.86 11.00 6.65
N ASN A 50 9.64 11.52 6.43
CA ASN A 50 8.46 11.04 7.15
C ASN A 50 7.74 9.88 6.44
N GLY A 51 8.34 9.35 5.36
CA GLY A 51 7.79 8.24 4.58
C GLY A 51 6.62 8.60 3.68
N ILE A 52 6.27 9.89 3.57
CA ILE A 52 5.16 10.37 2.74
C ILE A 52 5.71 11.39 1.75
N THR A 53 5.69 11.04 0.47
CA THR A 53 6.03 11.96 -0.62
C THR A 53 4.75 12.54 -1.23
N ARG A 54 4.87 13.74 -1.81
CA ARG A 54 3.76 14.42 -2.48
C ARG A 54 4.22 14.95 -3.82
N THR A 55 3.50 14.60 -4.87
CA THR A 55 3.79 15.03 -6.23
C THR A 55 2.51 15.57 -6.86
N GLN A 56 2.53 16.83 -7.28
CA GLN A 56 1.41 17.42 -7.99
C GLN A 56 1.52 17.06 -9.47
N SER A 57 0.52 16.37 -10.02
CA SER A 57 0.48 15.98 -11.41
C SER A 57 -0.95 15.70 -11.87
N PRO A 58 -1.32 16.02 -13.12
CA PRO A 58 -2.60 15.60 -13.69
C PRO A 58 -2.72 14.08 -13.84
N LEU A 59 -1.62 13.33 -13.84
CA LEU A 59 -1.59 11.87 -13.92
C LEU A 59 -2.30 11.19 -12.74
N THR A 60 -2.53 11.90 -11.64
CA THR A 60 -3.35 11.41 -10.51
C THR A 60 -4.77 10.99 -10.94
N HIS A 61 -5.30 11.58 -12.02
CA HIS A 61 -6.63 11.26 -12.54
C HIS A 61 -6.65 9.99 -13.39
N ALA A 62 -5.50 9.53 -13.88
CA ALA A 62 -5.36 8.23 -14.53
C ALA A 62 -5.02 7.13 -13.50
N GLY A 63 -4.05 7.37 -12.64
CA GLY A 63 -3.61 6.44 -11.60
C GLY A 63 -3.00 5.16 -12.19
N ASP A 64 -2.33 5.29 -13.32
CA ASP A 64 -1.70 4.23 -14.12
C ASP A 64 -0.18 4.16 -13.88
N GLU A 65 0.52 3.39 -14.70
CA GLU A 65 1.97 3.21 -14.64
C GLU A 65 2.74 4.52 -14.88
N GLN A 66 2.21 5.44 -15.68
CA GLN A 66 2.83 6.74 -15.89
C GLN A 66 2.81 7.59 -14.61
N MET A 67 1.74 7.48 -13.82
CA MET A 67 1.67 8.11 -12.51
C MET A 67 2.68 7.49 -11.54
N LYS A 68 2.83 6.17 -11.52
CA LYS A 68 3.83 5.49 -10.67
C LYS A 68 5.25 5.93 -10.99
N ALA A 69 5.56 6.15 -12.28
CA ALA A 69 6.88 6.59 -12.72
C ALA A 69 7.29 7.97 -12.21
N LEU A 70 6.36 8.80 -11.71
CA LEU A 70 6.69 10.09 -11.10
C LEU A 70 7.53 9.94 -9.84
N ILE A 71 7.29 8.89 -9.07
CA ILE A 71 8.05 8.57 -7.87
C ILE A 71 7.98 7.06 -7.63
N SER A 72 9.13 6.41 -7.62
CA SER A 72 9.25 4.98 -7.35
C SER A 72 10.50 4.74 -6.50
N TRP A 73 10.33 4.08 -5.37
CA TRP A 73 11.42 3.70 -4.49
C TRP A 73 11.76 2.21 -4.69
N PRO A 74 12.99 1.76 -4.39
CA PRO A 74 13.38 0.37 -4.61
C PRO A 74 12.50 -0.63 -3.85
N ARG A 75 11.83 -1.53 -4.57
CA ARG A 75 10.91 -2.54 -3.99
C ARG A 75 11.56 -3.49 -2.99
N ASN A 76 12.87 -3.71 -3.10
CA ASN A 76 13.61 -4.58 -2.19
C ASN A 76 13.85 -3.96 -0.80
N ARG A 77 13.50 -2.68 -0.63
CA ARG A 77 13.63 -1.93 0.63
C ARG A 77 12.33 -1.33 1.13
N TYR A 78 11.37 -1.09 0.23
CA TYR A 78 10.14 -0.36 0.54
C TYR A 78 8.93 -1.05 -0.08
N MET A 79 7.84 -1.11 0.67
CA MET A 79 6.52 -1.36 0.12
C MET A 79 5.91 -0.02 -0.30
N GLN A 80 5.59 0.13 -1.57
CA GLN A 80 5.07 1.37 -2.12
C GLN A 80 3.55 1.39 -2.12
N VAL A 81 2.98 2.52 -1.71
CA VAL A 81 1.55 2.80 -1.82
C VAL A 81 1.37 4.16 -2.45
N TRP A 82 0.78 4.19 -3.63
CA TRP A 82 0.39 5.42 -4.31
C TRP A 82 -1.06 5.73 -3.99
N VAL A 83 -1.33 6.94 -3.53
CA VAL A 83 -2.68 7.44 -3.32
C VAL A 83 -2.98 8.46 -4.41
N ALA A 84 -3.91 8.14 -5.29
CA ALA A 84 -4.26 8.94 -6.45
C ALA A 84 -5.77 9.16 -6.57
N ALA A 85 -6.19 10.14 -7.35
CA ALA A 85 -7.61 10.43 -7.55
C ALA A 85 -8.34 9.32 -8.32
N SER A 86 -7.62 8.48 -9.05
CA SER A 86 -8.10 7.27 -9.71
C SER A 86 -7.05 6.17 -9.59
N ALA A 87 -7.46 4.93 -9.71
CA ALA A 87 -6.59 3.76 -9.76
C ALA A 87 -6.90 2.97 -11.04
N ASP A 88 -6.57 3.55 -12.19
CA ASP A 88 -6.82 3.00 -13.54
C ASP A 88 -8.28 2.54 -13.72
N GLY A 89 -9.21 3.38 -13.27
CA GLY A 89 -10.66 3.10 -13.32
C GLY A 89 -11.20 2.17 -12.24
N ALA A 90 -10.34 1.66 -11.35
CA ALA A 90 -10.72 0.85 -10.18
C ALA A 90 -10.64 1.67 -8.89
N ALA A 91 -11.10 1.11 -7.78
CA ALA A 91 -10.92 1.69 -6.45
C ALA A 91 -9.49 1.52 -5.92
N GLY A 92 -8.79 0.51 -6.41
CA GLY A 92 -7.40 0.21 -6.13
C GLY A 92 -6.95 -1.02 -6.89
N TYR A 93 -5.64 -1.16 -7.09
CA TYR A 93 -5.05 -2.35 -7.70
C TYR A 93 -3.61 -2.59 -7.24
N THR A 94 -3.15 -3.78 -7.46
CA THR A 94 -1.75 -4.19 -7.35
C THR A 94 -1.45 -5.28 -8.38
N PHE A 95 -0.19 -5.47 -8.72
CA PHE A 95 0.22 -6.58 -9.57
C PHE A 95 0.46 -7.86 -8.74
N ARG A 96 0.29 -9.00 -9.38
CA ARG A 96 0.71 -10.29 -8.81
C ARG A 96 2.23 -10.40 -8.78
N PRO A 97 2.82 -11.17 -7.88
CA PRO A 97 4.27 -11.28 -7.76
C PRO A 97 4.99 -11.56 -9.08
N GLY A 98 4.49 -12.48 -9.91
CA GLY A 98 5.11 -12.80 -11.19
C GLY A 98 5.16 -11.62 -12.17
N THR A 99 4.10 -10.81 -12.23
CA THR A 99 4.09 -9.58 -13.04
C THR A 99 5.02 -8.53 -12.43
N ALA A 100 4.98 -8.35 -11.12
CA ALA A 100 5.83 -7.40 -10.43
C ALA A 100 7.33 -7.73 -10.56
N ASP A 101 7.69 -8.99 -10.74
CA ASP A 101 9.08 -9.39 -11.00
C ASP A 101 9.58 -8.98 -12.40
N GLU A 102 8.67 -8.86 -13.36
CA GLU A 102 8.99 -8.38 -14.72
C GLU A 102 9.08 -6.85 -14.79
N ILE A 103 8.33 -6.13 -13.95
CA ILE A 103 8.25 -4.67 -13.91
C ILE A 103 8.45 -4.14 -12.49
N PRO A 104 9.63 -4.33 -11.88
CA PRO A 104 9.87 -4.09 -10.46
C PRO A 104 9.65 -2.64 -10.01
N ASP A 105 9.81 -1.67 -10.90
CA ASP A 105 9.60 -0.25 -10.59
C ASP A 105 8.11 0.13 -10.45
N GLU A 106 7.21 -0.74 -10.89
CA GLU A 106 5.77 -0.58 -10.79
C GLU A 106 5.14 -1.41 -9.67
N ASP A 107 5.96 -2.16 -8.91
CA ASP A 107 5.50 -2.98 -7.81
C ASP A 107 5.05 -2.14 -6.63
N GLY A 108 3.83 -2.36 -6.20
CA GLY A 108 3.18 -1.65 -5.10
C GLY A 108 1.67 -1.61 -5.25
N ILE A 109 1.05 -0.82 -4.42
CA ILE A 109 -0.40 -0.70 -4.33
C ILE A 109 -0.83 0.69 -4.78
N VAL A 110 -1.77 0.78 -5.70
CA VAL A 110 -2.46 2.03 -6.04
C VAL A 110 -3.84 2.03 -5.40
N VAL A 111 -4.19 3.07 -4.69
CA VAL A 111 -5.49 3.23 -4.03
C VAL A 111 -6.06 4.62 -4.25
N MET A 112 -7.38 4.70 -4.31
CA MET A 112 -8.09 5.96 -4.19
C MET A 112 -8.26 6.33 -2.72
N PRO A 113 -8.22 7.63 -2.37
CA PRO A 113 -8.62 8.04 -1.03
C PRO A 113 -10.10 7.70 -0.82
N HIS A 114 -10.41 7.14 0.36
CA HIS A 114 -11.81 6.94 0.72
C HIS A 114 -12.48 8.32 0.83
N PRO A 115 -13.65 8.55 0.23
CA PRO A 115 -14.40 9.78 0.45
C PRO A 115 -14.69 9.94 1.94
N ALA A 116 -14.39 11.12 2.45
CA ALA A 116 -14.63 11.45 3.85
C ALA A 116 -16.15 11.45 4.17
#